data_67d963f61498078808795567841da42e
#
_entry.id   67d963f61498078808795567841da42e
#
_cell.length_a   1.000
_cell.length_b   1.000
_cell.length_c   1.000
_cell.angle_alpha   90.00
_cell.angle_beta   90.00
_cell.angle_gamma   90.00
#
_symmetry.space_group_name_H-M   'P 1'
#
loop_
_entity.id
_entity.type
_entity.pdbx_description
1 polymer ?
#
loop_
_entity_poly.entity_id
_entity_poly.type
_entity_poly.pdbx_seq_one_letter_code
_entity_poly.pdbx_strand_id
1 'polypeptide(L)'
;MFIGQVSQVREEVIEYQGTKDASIRWLITDKQGAKNFAMRLVAVQADGLIPLHTHSFEHEIFVLRGHGELLRDAGSTPVGPDSFVFVAGGESHGFKTIGSEPLEMICCINMESAAD
;
A
#
# COMPACT_ATOMS: atom_id res chain seq x y z
N MET A 1 -4.17 24.70 2.75
CA MET A 1 -3.89 23.75 1.66
C MET A 1 -2.44 23.30 1.77
N PHE A 2 -2.16 22.02 1.54
CA PHE A 2 -0.80 21.49 1.55
C PHE A 2 -0.50 20.83 0.20
N ILE A 3 0.69 21.10 -0.36
CA ILE A 3 1.15 20.54 -1.62
C ILE A 3 2.57 20.04 -1.41
N GLY A 4 2.81 18.77 -1.70
CA GLY A 4 4.12 18.18 -1.55
C GLY A 4 4.56 17.38 -2.77
N GLN A 5 5.81 16.91 -2.74
CA GLN A 5 6.40 16.06 -3.75
C GLN A 5 6.83 14.75 -3.10
N VAL A 6 6.57 13.62 -3.75
CA VAL A 6 6.94 12.30 -3.24
C VAL A 6 8.43 12.23 -2.88
N SER A 7 9.28 12.83 -3.70
CA SER A 7 10.73 12.81 -3.48
C SER A 7 11.17 13.45 -2.16
N GLN A 8 10.33 14.27 -1.56
CA GLN A 8 10.61 14.93 -0.28
C GLN A 8 10.08 14.15 0.91
N VAL A 9 9.39 13.06 0.68
CA VAL A 9 8.81 12.24 1.74
C VAL A 9 9.74 11.07 2.04
N ARG A 10 10.05 10.89 3.32
CA ARG A 10 10.92 9.81 3.77
C ARG A 10 10.31 8.44 3.42
N GLU A 11 11.15 7.58 2.83
CA GLU A 11 10.80 6.18 2.60
C GLU A 11 11.12 5.36 3.85
N GLU A 12 10.17 4.54 4.27
CA GLU A 12 10.33 3.66 5.42
C GLU A 12 10.15 2.22 4.99
N VAL A 13 11.01 1.34 5.48
CA VAL A 13 10.89 -0.10 5.20
C VAL A 13 9.66 -0.64 5.93
N ILE A 14 8.88 -1.46 5.25
CA ILE A 14 7.76 -2.17 5.88
C ILE A 14 8.36 -3.38 6.62
N GLU A 15 8.22 -3.38 7.95
CA GLU A 15 8.86 -4.39 8.81
C GLU A 15 7.91 -5.50 9.26
N TYR A 16 6.69 -5.55 8.73
CA TYR A 16 5.78 -6.63 9.05
C TYR A 16 6.43 -7.98 8.73
N GLN A 17 6.30 -8.93 9.65
CA GLN A 17 6.96 -10.23 9.56
C GLN A 17 6.67 -10.93 8.23
N GLY A 18 7.73 -11.35 7.53
CA GLY A 18 7.63 -12.01 6.24
C GLY A 18 7.63 -11.07 5.04
N THR A 19 7.62 -9.74 5.27
CA THR A 19 7.72 -8.75 4.20
C THR A 19 9.12 -8.74 3.63
N LYS A 20 9.21 -8.68 2.31
CA LYS A 20 10.48 -8.62 1.59
C LYS A 20 10.45 -7.46 0.62
N ASP A 21 11.44 -6.57 0.74
CA ASP A 21 11.69 -5.47 -0.20
C ASP A 21 10.46 -4.61 -0.50
N ALA A 22 9.76 -4.21 0.54
CA ALA A 22 8.63 -3.31 0.44
C ALA A 22 8.84 -2.09 1.32
N SER A 23 8.34 -0.95 0.86
CA SER A 23 8.50 0.33 1.55
C SER A 23 7.22 1.15 1.50
N ILE A 24 7.16 2.15 2.36
CA ILE A 24 6.01 3.03 2.47
C ILE A 24 6.47 4.48 2.63
N ARG A 25 5.76 5.38 1.98
CA ARG A 25 5.89 6.82 2.20
C ARG A 25 4.54 7.35 2.65
N TRP A 26 4.52 8.00 3.81
CA TRP A 26 3.32 8.63 4.36
C TRP A 26 3.19 10.02 3.75
N LEU A 27 2.34 10.16 2.75
CA LEU A 27 2.19 11.39 2.00
C LEU A 27 1.36 12.41 2.76
N ILE A 28 0.20 11.99 3.25
CA ILE A 28 -0.72 12.86 4.00
C ILE A 28 -1.17 12.14 5.25
N THR A 29 -0.94 12.80 6.40
CA THR A 29 -1.38 12.31 7.70
C THR A 29 -1.91 13.51 8.51
N ASP A 30 -2.09 13.34 9.81
CA ASP A 30 -2.43 14.42 10.72
C ASP A 30 -1.35 15.51 10.76
N LYS A 31 -0.12 15.17 10.40
CA LYS A 31 0.99 16.16 10.34
C LYS A 31 0.74 17.25 9.32
N GLN A 32 -0.01 16.98 8.27
CA GLN A 32 -0.42 17.99 7.29
C GLN A 32 -1.79 18.58 7.60
N GLY A 33 -2.41 18.15 8.69
CA GLY A 33 -3.71 18.66 9.12
C GLY A 33 -4.91 17.83 8.69
N ALA A 34 -4.71 16.64 8.12
CA ALA A 34 -5.82 15.80 7.72
C ALA A 34 -6.54 15.24 8.95
N LYS A 35 -7.86 15.16 8.86
CA LYS A 35 -8.71 14.69 9.97
C LYS A 35 -9.41 13.36 9.70
N ASN A 36 -9.59 13.02 8.43
CA ASN A 36 -10.43 11.87 8.06
C ASN A 36 -9.66 10.76 7.36
N PHE A 37 -8.73 11.11 6.45
CA PHE A 37 -8.04 10.14 5.61
C PHE A 37 -6.53 10.35 5.64
N ALA A 38 -5.79 9.24 5.58
CA ALA A 38 -4.35 9.26 5.34
C ALA A 38 -4.06 8.67 3.97
N MET A 39 -3.05 9.19 3.30
CA MET A 39 -2.61 8.71 1.99
C MET A 39 -1.18 8.23 2.06
N ARG A 40 -0.94 7.02 1.56
CA ARG A 40 0.38 6.40 1.57
C ARG A 40 0.75 5.95 0.17
N LEU A 41 2.05 6.00 -0.15
CA LEU A 41 2.60 5.38 -1.34
C LEU A 41 3.36 4.14 -0.91
N VAL A 42 2.92 2.98 -1.39
CA VAL A 42 3.54 1.69 -1.09
C VAL A 42 4.26 1.20 -2.33
N ALA A 43 5.50 0.77 -2.17
CA ALA A 43 6.31 0.20 -3.24
C ALA A 43 6.78 -1.20 -2.85
N VAL A 44 6.57 -2.16 -3.74
CA VAL A 44 7.05 -3.54 -3.58
C VAL A 44 8.03 -3.78 -4.73
N GLN A 45 9.31 -3.92 -4.40
CA GLN A 45 10.38 -4.06 -5.40
C GLN A 45 10.25 -5.37 -6.18
N ALA A 46 11.03 -5.50 -7.26
CA ALA A 46 11.12 -6.76 -7.99
C ALA A 46 11.47 -7.89 -7.00
N ASP A 47 10.77 -9.01 -7.12
CA ASP A 47 10.88 -10.16 -6.21
C ASP A 47 10.44 -9.86 -4.77
N GLY A 48 9.82 -8.71 -4.55
CA GLY A 48 9.33 -8.31 -3.24
C GLY A 48 7.97 -8.93 -2.91
N LEU A 49 7.64 -8.88 -1.62
CA LEU A 49 6.44 -9.53 -1.10
C LEU A 49 5.93 -8.81 0.14
N ILE A 50 4.64 -8.50 0.15
CA ILE A 50 3.90 -8.23 1.38
C ILE A 50 3.00 -9.45 1.59
N PRO A 51 3.28 -10.29 2.62
CA PRO A 51 2.55 -11.54 2.78
C PRO A 51 1.10 -11.32 3.17
N LEU A 52 0.29 -12.36 3.08
CA LEU A 52 -1.10 -12.34 3.53
C LEU A 52 -1.17 -11.89 4.99
N HIS A 53 -2.01 -10.92 5.25
CA HIS A 53 -2.27 -10.39 6.58
C HIS A 53 -3.66 -9.80 6.64
N THR A 54 -4.15 -9.55 7.83
CA THR A 54 -5.44 -8.89 8.05
C THR A 54 -5.28 -7.73 9.00
N HIS A 55 -6.19 -6.77 8.90
CA HIS A 55 -6.37 -5.72 9.88
C HIS A 55 -7.83 -5.28 9.88
N SER A 56 -8.24 -4.59 10.95
CA SER A 56 -9.65 -4.25 11.16
C SER A 56 -10.15 -3.14 10.25
N PHE A 57 -9.26 -2.35 9.68
CA PHE A 57 -9.64 -1.20 8.85
C PHE A 57 -9.59 -1.57 7.36
N GLU A 58 -10.33 -0.81 6.55
CA GLU A 58 -10.38 -1.00 5.11
C GLU A 58 -9.28 -0.21 4.39
N HIS A 59 -8.93 -0.67 3.19
CA HIS A 59 -8.01 0.02 2.29
C HIS A 59 -8.70 0.34 0.98
N GLU A 60 -8.39 1.51 0.42
CA GLU A 60 -8.69 1.86 -0.96
C GLU A 60 -7.36 2.06 -1.67
N ILE A 61 -7.12 1.29 -2.71
CA ILE A 61 -5.82 1.19 -3.37
C ILE A 61 -5.95 1.51 -4.85
N PHE A 62 -4.99 2.28 -5.36
CA PHE A 62 -4.88 2.55 -6.80
C PHE A 62 -3.45 2.23 -7.24
N VAL A 63 -3.30 1.34 -8.23
CA VAL A 63 -2.00 0.96 -8.75
C VAL A 63 -1.53 2.00 -9.76
N LEU A 64 -0.35 2.60 -9.48
CA LEU A 64 0.23 3.63 -10.34
C LEU A 64 1.09 3.03 -11.43
N ARG A 65 1.93 2.06 -11.08
CA ARG A 65 2.87 1.45 -12.01
C ARG A 65 3.29 0.07 -11.55
N GLY A 66 3.87 -0.69 -12.47
CA GLY A 66 4.31 -2.05 -12.19
C GLY A 66 3.17 -3.04 -12.27
N HIS A 67 3.49 -4.31 -12.11
CA HIS A 67 2.54 -5.41 -12.17
C HIS A 67 2.76 -6.34 -10.99
N GLY A 68 1.69 -6.94 -10.51
CA GLY A 68 1.79 -7.87 -9.40
C GLY A 68 0.58 -8.76 -9.28
N GLU A 69 0.57 -9.53 -8.22
CA GLU A 69 -0.56 -10.33 -7.82
C GLU A 69 -1.05 -9.84 -6.47
N LEU A 70 -2.36 -9.59 -6.40
CA LEU A 70 -3.04 -9.38 -5.13
C LEU A 70 -3.32 -10.75 -4.55
N LEU A 71 -2.67 -11.05 -3.42
CA LEU A 71 -2.83 -12.32 -2.73
C LEU A 71 -4.11 -12.29 -1.89
N ARG A 72 -4.87 -13.38 -1.94
CA ARG A 72 -6.13 -13.54 -1.21
C ARG A 72 -6.20 -14.97 -0.69
N ASP A 73 -7.09 -15.23 0.27
CA ASP A 73 -7.30 -16.60 0.78
C ASP A 73 -7.70 -17.57 -0.33
N ALA A 74 -8.52 -17.12 -1.28
CA ALA A 74 -9.04 -17.95 -2.37
C ALA A 74 -8.10 -18.02 -3.58
N GLY A 75 -6.85 -17.56 -3.46
CA GLY A 75 -5.89 -17.51 -4.55
C GLY A 75 -5.39 -16.11 -4.81
N SER A 76 -4.87 -15.85 -6.00
CA SER A 76 -4.33 -14.54 -6.35
C SER A 76 -5.03 -13.97 -7.58
N THR A 77 -5.00 -12.64 -7.69
CA THR A 77 -5.58 -11.92 -8.82
C THR A 77 -4.53 -10.95 -9.36
N PRO A 78 -4.26 -10.93 -10.68
CA PRO A 78 -3.30 -9.98 -11.23
C PRO A 78 -3.80 -8.55 -11.12
N VAL A 79 -2.85 -7.64 -10.84
CA VAL A 79 -3.08 -6.20 -10.82
C VAL A 79 -1.99 -5.51 -11.62
N GLY A 80 -2.29 -4.36 -12.19
CA GLY A 80 -1.36 -3.57 -12.97
C GLY A 80 -1.79 -2.11 -12.99
N PRO A 81 -1.13 -1.28 -13.83
CA PRO A 81 -1.45 0.15 -13.88
C PRO A 81 -2.94 0.38 -14.10
N ASP A 82 -3.49 1.33 -13.36
CA ASP A 82 -4.89 1.73 -13.38
C ASP A 82 -5.85 0.72 -12.72
N SER A 83 -5.34 -0.37 -12.14
CA SER A 83 -6.17 -1.23 -11.28
C SER A 83 -6.53 -0.48 -9.99
N PHE A 84 -7.75 -0.64 -9.52
CA PHE A 84 -8.13 -0.15 -8.21
C PHE A 84 -8.75 -1.28 -7.40
N VAL A 85 -8.51 -1.24 -6.09
CA VAL A 85 -8.85 -2.34 -5.20
C VAL A 85 -9.48 -1.78 -3.93
N PHE A 86 -10.57 -2.39 -3.50
CA PHE A 86 -11.13 -2.18 -2.18
C PHE A 86 -10.87 -3.44 -1.34
N VAL A 87 -10.24 -3.26 -0.19
CA VAL A 87 -10.02 -4.34 0.79
C VAL A 87 -10.86 -4.04 2.02
N ALA A 88 -11.83 -4.89 2.30
CA ALA A 88 -12.68 -4.73 3.47
C ALA A 88 -11.91 -5.01 4.77
N GLY A 89 -12.37 -4.43 5.86
CA GLY A 89 -11.81 -4.73 7.17
C GLY A 89 -11.93 -6.23 7.47
N GLY A 90 -10.84 -6.82 7.97
CA GLY A 90 -10.76 -8.24 8.27
C GLY A 90 -10.48 -9.16 7.09
N GLU A 91 -10.44 -8.63 5.88
CA GLU A 91 -10.17 -9.43 4.67
C GLU A 91 -8.66 -9.64 4.51
N SER A 92 -8.25 -10.90 4.34
CA SER A 92 -6.84 -11.24 4.13
C SER A 92 -6.37 -10.74 2.77
N HIS A 93 -5.21 -10.11 2.74
CA HIS A 93 -4.62 -9.60 1.50
C HIS A 93 -3.12 -9.49 1.59
N GLY A 94 -2.47 -9.47 0.45
CA GLY A 94 -1.04 -9.26 0.32
C GLY A 94 -0.70 -8.93 -1.12
N PHE A 95 0.57 -8.64 -1.39
CA PHE A 95 1.02 -8.26 -2.73
C PHE A 95 2.34 -8.92 -3.06
N LYS A 96 2.45 -9.38 -4.30
CA LYS A 96 3.68 -9.92 -4.85
C LYS A 96 3.95 -9.24 -6.19
N THR A 97 5.13 -8.68 -6.34
CA THR A 97 5.51 -8.03 -7.58
C THR A 97 5.83 -9.07 -8.66
N ILE A 98 5.38 -8.82 -9.88
CA ILE A 98 5.66 -9.63 -11.06
C ILE A 98 6.48 -8.77 -12.02
N GLY A 99 7.55 -9.34 -12.56
CA GLY A 99 8.42 -8.63 -13.50
C GLY A 99 9.53 -7.86 -12.80
N SER A 100 10.21 -7.01 -13.56
CA SER A 100 11.42 -6.33 -13.12
C SER A 100 11.18 -4.92 -12.56
N GLU A 101 9.98 -4.38 -12.74
CA GLU A 101 9.63 -3.05 -12.22
C GLU A 101 8.95 -3.15 -10.87
N PRO A 102 9.19 -2.19 -9.97
CA PRO A 102 8.45 -2.14 -8.71
C PRO A 102 6.96 -1.98 -8.93
N LEU A 103 6.17 -2.62 -8.09
CA LEU A 103 4.73 -2.37 -7.99
C LEU A 103 4.55 -1.18 -7.05
N GLU A 104 3.96 -0.10 -7.55
CA GLU A 104 3.73 1.11 -6.74
C GLU A 104 2.25 1.43 -6.69
N MET A 105 1.76 1.69 -5.49
CA MET A 105 0.34 1.87 -5.21
C MET A 105 0.10 3.03 -4.26
N ILE A 106 -0.95 3.81 -4.53
CA ILE A 106 -1.51 4.71 -3.53
C ILE A 106 -2.48 3.90 -2.68
N CYS A 107 -2.37 4.04 -1.37
CA CYS A 107 -3.22 3.35 -0.43
C CYS A 107 -3.80 4.34 0.58
N CYS A 108 -5.12 4.49 0.57
CA CYS A 108 -5.83 5.39 1.48
C CYS A 108 -6.47 4.58 2.60
N ILE A 109 -6.33 5.09 3.82
CA ILE A 109 -6.94 4.50 5.02
C ILE A 109 -7.55 5.63 5.85
N ASN A 110 -8.40 5.28 6.81
CA ASN A 110 -8.93 6.29 7.71
C ASN A 110 -7.85 6.74 8.71
N MET A 111 -8.05 7.91 9.31
CA MET A 111 -7.04 8.52 10.18
C MET A 111 -6.82 7.75 11.47
N GLU A 112 -7.84 7.09 12.01
CA GLU A 112 -7.70 6.25 13.21
C GLU A 112 -6.73 5.10 12.96
N SER A 113 -6.81 4.48 11.77
CA SER A 113 -5.90 3.40 11.38
C SER A 113 -4.48 3.90 11.20
N ALA A 114 -4.31 5.13 10.72
CA ALA A 114 -2.99 5.73 10.52
C ALA A 114 -2.28 6.01 11.85
N ALA A 115 -3.03 6.20 12.92
CA ALA A 115 -2.47 6.45 14.26
C ALA A 115 -1.92 5.18 14.91
N ASP A 116 -2.34 4.03 14.44
CA ASP A 116 -1.87 2.74 14.94
C ASP A 116 -0.57 2.33 14.23
#